data_b8deeabf64da3d28b69058aaf078e5e7
#
_entry.id   b8deeabf64da3d28b69058aaf078e5e7
#
_cell.length_a   1.000
_cell.length_b   1.000
_cell.length_c   1.000
_cell.angle_alpha   90.00
_cell.angle_beta   90.00
_cell.angle_gamma   90.00
#
_symmetry.space_group_name_H-M   'P 1'
#
loop_
_entity.id
_entity.type
_entity.pdbx_description
1 polymer ?
#
loop_
_entity_poly.entity_id
_entity_poly.type
_entity_poly.pdbx_seq_one_letter_code
_entity_poly.pdbx_strand_id
1 'polypeptide(L)'
;GIPDEHTYRGLGDVYKRNYLTRPMVGKLEYFVSQRFINNDFKKYKVEPRTGAHMGIHRNLDPIYNFKETRLVKNLVHDLPLRTSALRTLGAFANTTATETFMDDLCIEANIDPFEFRINHLDDNRAIDLLNDLKIQMEKDKPSENGFRGIAFSRYKNSASYCAVGVELTVSDNVEVELKQAWISVDAGEVAFKEGIEAQVEGGFIQAASWSLYEQVNFDNNEILSKDWDGYKIIEFDNIPLINTSVINRMGFPYLGVGEAVAGPTGASISNALKRALGERIKSMPFSQENITKQLLG
;
A
#
# COMPACT_ATOMS: atom_id res chain seq x y z
N GLY A 1 17.25 -17.50 4.11
CA GLY A 1 16.88 -17.23 5.50
C GLY A 1 15.67 -16.31 5.51
N ILE A 2 14.73 -16.55 6.41
CA ILE A 2 13.57 -15.67 6.61
C ILE A 2 14.12 -14.30 6.99
N PRO A 3 13.74 -13.20 6.31
CA PRO A 3 14.16 -11.87 6.73
C PRO A 3 13.76 -11.63 8.19
N ASP A 4 14.64 -11.02 8.95
CA ASP A 4 14.47 -10.74 10.38
C ASP A 4 13.13 -10.03 10.62
N GLU A 5 12.39 -10.44 11.67
CA GLU A 5 11.12 -9.83 12.11
C GLU A 5 11.20 -8.30 12.25
N HIS A 6 12.38 -7.74 12.43
CA HIS A 6 12.63 -6.30 12.52
C HIS A 6 12.40 -5.55 11.21
N THR A 7 12.54 -6.20 10.06
CA THR A 7 12.47 -5.57 8.73
C THR A 7 11.06 -5.05 8.39
N TYR A 8 10.02 -5.67 8.93
CA TYR A 8 8.61 -5.31 8.64
C TYR A 8 7.91 -4.55 9.78
N ARG A 9 8.60 -4.28 10.88
CA ARG A 9 7.98 -3.60 12.04
C ARG A 9 7.50 -2.19 11.74
N GLY A 10 8.21 -1.42 10.92
CA GLY A 10 7.86 -0.04 10.61
C GLY A 10 6.52 0.11 9.90
N LEU A 11 6.32 -0.59 8.78
CA LEU A 11 5.09 -0.52 7.98
C LEU A 11 3.89 -1.16 8.69
N GLY A 12 4.09 -2.32 9.31
CA GLY A 12 3.03 -2.99 10.08
C GLY A 12 2.58 -2.19 11.30
N ASP A 13 3.45 -1.44 11.94
CA ASP A 13 3.14 -0.69 13.15
C ASP A 13 2.23 0.53 12.90
N VAL A 14 2.39 1.25 11.80
CA VAL A 14 1.52 2.37 11.43
C VAL A 14 0.06 1.92 11.31
N TYR A 15 -0.21 0.80 10.67
CA TYR A 15 -1.56 0.28 10.47
C TYR A 15 -2.14 -0.42 11.69
N LYS A 16 -1.33 -1.08 12.48
CA LYS A 16 -1.73 -1.56 13.81
C LYS A 16 -2.22 -0.42 14.68
N ARG A 17 -1.50 0.71 14.69
CA ARG A 17 -1.85 1.91 15.45
C ARG A 17 -3.21 2.46 15.05
N ASN A 18 -3.44 2.66 13.76
CA ASN A 18 -4.71 3.17 13.24
C ASN A 18 -5.92 2.33 13.65
N TYR A 19 -5.77 1.01 13.64
CA TYR A 19 -6.85 0.09 13.95
C TYR A 19 -7.12 -0.04 15.45
N LEU A 20 -6.06 -0.10 16.25
CA LEU A 20 -6.14 -0.34 17.69
C LEU A 20 -6.71 0.86 18.46
N THR A 21 -6.55 2.07 17.94
CA THR A 21 -7.02 3.29 18.60
C THR A 21 -8.39 3.77 18.09
N ARG A 22 -8.99 3.05 17.15
CA ARG A 22 -10.32 3.39 16.64
C ARG A 22 -11.38 3.26 17.73
N PRO A 23 -12.18 4.31 18.02
CA PRO A 23 -13.31 4.21 18.94
C PRO A 23 -14.33 3.19 18.44
N MET A 24 -14.98 2.48 19.34
CA MET A 24 -16.07 1.60 18.95
C MET A 24 -17.26 2.43 18.46
N VAL A 25 -17.80 2.05 17.31
CA VAL A 25 -19.00 2.69 16.76
C VAL A 25 -20.14 2.54 17.76
N GLY A 26 -20.83 3.66 18.03
CA GLY A 26 -22.00 3.69 18.92
C GLY A 26 -21.73 3.99 20.39
N LYS A 27 -20.48 4.18 20.80
CA LYS A 27 -20.13 4.60 22.16
C LYS A 27 -19.71 6.06 22.17
N LEU A 28 -20.65 6.93 22.59
CA LEU A 28 -20.44 8.39 22.58
C LEU A 28 -19.25 8.84 23.43
N GLU A 29 -18.97 8.15 24.54
CA GLU A 29 -17.83 8.45 25.42
C GLU A 29 -16.45 8.36 24.75
N TYR A 30 -16.37 7.79 23.56
CA TYR A 30 -15.13 7.68 22.80
C TYR A 30 -14.98 8.76 21.70
N PHE A 31 -15.99 9.58 21.49
CA PHE A 31 -15.89 10.65 20.51
C PHE A 31 -15.17 11.88 21.10
N VAL A 32 -14.38 12.54 20.27
CA VAL A 32 -13.63 13.73 20.69
C VAL A 32 -14.54 14.82 21.22
N SER A 33 -15.74 14.98 20.66
CA SER A 33 -16.76 15.93 21.11
C SER A 33 -17.21 15.72 22.57
N GLN A 34 -17.20 14.49 23.05
CA GLN A 34 -17.52 14.19 24.46
C GLN A 34 -16.47 14.72 25.43
N ARG A 35 -15.24 14.96 24.97
CA ARG A 35 -14.19 15.57 25.76
C ARG A 35 -14.51 17.00 26.22
N PHE A 36 -15.33 17.70 25.43
CA PHE A 36 -15.78 19.07 25.78
C PHE A 36 -17.00 19.10 26.72
N ILE A 37 -17.73 17.98 26.80
CA ILE A 37 -18.93 17.87 27.62
C ILE A 37 -18.59 17.25 28.98
N ASN A 38 -17.78 16.20 28.98
CA ASN A 38 -17.33 15.50 30.20
C ASN A 38 -15.81 15.56 30.28
N ASN A 39 -15.25 16.14 31.29
CA ASN A 39 -13.80 16.31 31.48
C ASN A 39 -13.01 15.00 31.59
N ASP A 40 -13.65 13.85 31.71
CA ASP A 40 -13.00 12.56 31.82
C ASP A 40 -12.92 11.84 30.48
N PHE A 41 -11.72 11.87 29.88
CA PHE A 41 -11.40 11.04 28.74
C PHE A 41 -11.17 9.59 29.21
N LYS A 42 -12.15 8.72 29.03
CA LYS A 42 -11.96 7.30 29.33
C LYS A 42 -10.98 6.69 28.32
N LYS A 43 -9.88 6.15 28.81
CA LYS A 43 -8.96 5.37 27.99
C LYS A 43 -9.74 4.21 27.34
N TYR A 44 -9.62 4.12 26.03
CA TYR A 44 -10.22 3.07 25.25
C TYR A 44 -9.50 1.74 25.50
N LYS A 45 -10.24 0.69 25.86
CA LYS A 45 -9.67 -0.64 25.99
C LYS A 45 -9.53 -1.27 24.60
N VAL A 46 -8.29 -1.55 24.24
CA VAL A 46 -7.98 -2.22 22.97
C VAL A 46 -8.34 -3.70 23.07
N GLU A 47 -9.26 -4.15 22.23
CA GLU A 47 -9.62 -5.56 22.14
C GLU A 47 -9.26 -6.10 20.74
N PRO A 48 -8.68 -7.31 20.66
CA PRO A 48 -8.40 -7.94 19.38
C PRO A 48 -9.71 -8.23 18.63
N ARG A 49 -9.78 -7.80 17.39
CA ARG A 49 -10.86 -8.14 16.48
C ARG A 49 -10.56 -9.48 15.83
N THR A 50 -11.55 -10.36 15.80
CA THR A 50 -11.51 -11.64 15.09
C THR A 50 -12.35 -11.56 13.82
N GLY A 51 -12.04 -12.37 12.83
CA GLY A 51 -12.73 -12.41 11.55
C GLY A 51 -11.74 -12.31 10.38
N ALA A 52 -12.13 -12.87 9.24
CA ALA A 52 -11.29 -12.88 8.06
C ALA A 52 -11.02 -11.45 7.55
N HIS A 53 -9.78 -11.15 7.25
CA HIS A 53 -9.34 -9.89 6.66
C HIS A 53 -9.83 -8.61 7.36
N MET A 54 -9.91 -8.63 8.69
CA MET A 54 -10.35 -7.48 9.48
C MET A 54 -9.17 -6.68 10.05
N GLY A 55 -9.24 -5.37 9.89
CA GLY A 55 -8.30 -4.44 10.54
C GLY A 55 -6.85 -4.68 10.14
N ILE A 56 -5.98 -4.90 11.12
CA ILE A 56 -4.52 -5.00 10.92
C ILE A 56 -4.08 -6.21 10.10
N HIS A 57 -4.87 -7.26 10.04
CA HIS A 57 -4.53 -8.47 9.26
C HIS A 57 -5.22 -8.54 7.89
N ARG A 58 -5.80 -7.42 7.43
CA ARG A 58 -6.37 -7.34 6.09
C ARG A 58 -5.28 -7.53 5.05
N ASN A 59 -5.45 -8.50 4.15
CA ASN A 59 -4.43 -8.92 3.16
C ASN A 59 -3.09 -9.39 3.78
N LEU A 60 -3.07 -9.82 5.04
CA LEU A 60 -1.89 -10.46 5.62
C LEU A 60 -1.65 -11.85 5.00
N ASP A 61 -2.74 -12.56 4.68
CA ASP A 61 -2.71 -13.83 3.97
C ASP A 61 -2.42 -13.56 2.48
N PRO A 62 -1.28 -14.00 1.95
CA PRO A 62 -0.96 -13.80 0.55
C PRO A 62 -1.83 -14.69 -0.33
N ILE A 63 -2.23 -14.18 -1.49
CA ILE A 63 -3.03 -14.94 -2.47
C ILE A 63 -2.22 -16.05 -3.18
N TYR A 64 -0.91 -16.08 -2.99
CA TYR A 64 -0.01 -17.02 -3.63
C TYR A 64 -0.12 -18.45 -3.07
N ASN A 65 0.07 -19.46 -3.92
CA ASN A 65 -0.05 -20.88 -3.58
C ASN A 65 1.20 -21.45 -2.89
N PHE A 66 1.59 -20.88 -1.75
CA PHE A 66 2.66 -21.45 -0.93
C PHE A 66 2.21 -22.75 -0.24
N LYS A 67 3.10 -23.74 -0.17
CA LYS A 67 2.80 -25.04 0.48
C LYS A 67 2.51 -24.90 1.96
N GLU A 68 3.20 -23.99 2.63
CA GLU A 68 3.08 -23.75 4.05
C GLU A 68 3.03 -22.23 4.31
N THR A 69 2.08 -21.82 5.13
CA THR A 69 1.91 -20.41 5.50
C THR A 69 1.71 -20.29 7.01
N ARG A 70 2.46 -19.40 7.63
CA ARG A 70 2.29 -19.04 9.04
C ARG A 70 2.03 -17.55 9.17
N LEU A 71 0.83 -17.17 9.62
CA LEU A 71 0.43 -15.79 9.82
C LEU A 71 0.40 -15.46 11.30
N VAL A 72 1.10 -14.39 11.70
CA VAL A 72 1.18 -13.97 13.10
C VAL A 72 0.71 -12.53 13.22
N LYS A 73 -0.20 -12.29 14.15
CA LYS A 73 -0.73 -10.96 14.48
C LYS A 73 -0.33 -10.58 15.90
N ASN A 74 0.59 -9.63 16.03
CA ASN A 74 0.99 -9.06 17.30
C ASN A 74 0.30 -7.71 17.54
N LEU A 75 -0.36 -7.56 18.69
CA LEU A 75 -1.01 -6.32 19.08
C LEU A 75 -0.03 -5.43 19.86
N VAL A 76 0.06 -4.16 19.45
CA VAL A 76 0.79 -3.14 20.19
C VAL A 76 -0.23 -2.27 20.93
N HIS A 77 -0.14 -2.21 22.26
CA HIS A 77 -1.12 -1.55 23.13
C HIS A 77 -0.73 -0.10 23.47
N ASP A 78 0.54 0.16 23.66
CA ASP A 78 1.04 1.48 24.06
C ASP A 78 1.49 2.26 22.82
N LEU A 79 0.62 3.18 22.40
CA LEU A 79 0.86 4.01 21.23
C LEU A 79 1.14 5.46 21.66
N PRO A 80 2.14 6.14 21.05
CA PRO A 80 2.47 7.52 21.39
C PRO A 80 1.38 8.50 20.95
N LEU A 81 0.65 8.18 19.89
CA LEU A 81 -0.43 9.00 19.36
C LEU A 81 -1.71 8.19 19.24
N ARG A 82 -2.85 8.91 19.38
CA ARG A 82 -4.13 8.35 18.97
C ARG A 82 -4.25 8.45 17.46
N THR A 83 -4.46 7.32 16.82
CA THR A 83 -4.60 7.22 15.37
C THR A 83 -6.01 6.79 14.98
N SER A 84 -6.37 6.94 13.71
CA SER A 84 -7.63 6.49 13.13
C SER A 84 -7.35 5.66 11.87
N ALA A 85 -8.39 4.99 11.37
CA ALA A 85 -8.25 4.16 10.18
C ALA A 85 -8.00 5.02 8.93
N LEU A 86 -6.97 4.66 8.16
CA LEU A 86 -6.77 5.13 6.79
C LEU A 86 -7.57 4.26 5.82
N ARG A 87 -7.78 4.75 4.60
CA ARG A 87 -8.30 3.97 3.47
C ARG A 87 -7.49 2.69 3.33
N THR A 88 -8.14 1.52 3.15
CA THR A 88 -7.55 0.17 3.07
C THR A 88 -7.20 -0.52 4.40
N LEU A 89 -7.14 0.19 5.50
CA LEU A 89 -6.74 -0.37 6.80
C LEU A 89 -5.38 -1.09 6.72
N GLY A 90 -5.28 -2.33 7.20
CA GLY A 90 -4.05 -3.11 7.16
C GLY A 90 -3.59 -3.54 5.77
N ALA A 91 -4.46 -3.47 4.74
CA ALA A 91 -4.10 -3.96 3.41
C ALA A 91 -2.94 -3.20 2.76
N PHE A 92 -2.82 -1.89 2.98
CA PHE A 92 -1.69 -1.12 2.43
C PHE A 92 -0.35 -1.69 2.90
N ALA A 93 -0.16 -1.80 4.21
CA ALA A 93 1.09 -2.27 4.77
C ALA A 93 1.34 -3.76 4.45
N ASN A 94 0.30 -4.60 4.60
CA ASN A 94 0.45 -6.04 4.39
C ASN A 94 0.71 -6.38 2.91
N THR A 95 0.00 -5.74 1.97
CA THR A 95 0.25 -5.92 0.53
C THR A 95 1.63 -5.38 0.17
N THR A 96 2.01 -4.21 0.68
CA THR A 96 3.35 -3.67 0.44
C THR A 96 4.43 -4.65 0.90
N ALA A 97 4.31 -5.18 2.13
CA ALA A 97 5.27 -6.14 2.65
C ALA A 97 5.33 -7.44 1.84
N THR A 98 4.16 -8.00 1.48
CA THR A 98 4.09 -9.23 0.67
C THR A 98 4.69 -9.03 -0.71
N GLU A 99 4.28 -7.97 -1.41
CA GLU A 99 4.68 -7.73 -2.79
C GLU A 99 6.14 -7.28 -2.94
N THR A 100 6.69 -6.61 -1.94
CA THR A 100 8.13 -6.30 -1.90
C THR A 100 8.95 -7.56 -1.62
N PHE A 101 8.46 -8.46 -0.77
CA PHE A 101 9.10 -9.75 -0.54
C PHE A 101 9.05 -10.65 -1.78
N MET A 102 7.90 -10.71 -2.48
CA MET A 102 7.79 -11.43 -3.75
C MET A 102 8.76 -10.89 -4.79
N ASP A 103 8.98 -9.59 -4.82
CA ASP A 103 9.93 -8.94 -5.73
C ASP A 103 11.40 -9.28 -5.37
N ASP A 104 11.74 -9.33 -4.09
CA ASP A 104 13.05 -9.76 -3.63
C ASP A 104 13.32 -11.23 -4.01
N LEU A 105 12.32 -12.10 -3.91
CA LEU A 105 12.41 -13.49 -4.38
C LEU A 105 12.58 -13.59 -5.90
N CYS A 106 11.91 -12.73 -6.69
CA CYS A 106 12.10 -12.67 -8.15
C CYS A 106 13.55 -12.33 -8.49
N ILE A 107 14.11 -11.33 -7.82
CA ILE A 107 15.50 -10.88 -8.04
C ILE A 107 16.47 -12.01 -7.68
N GLU A 108 16.30 -12.66 -6.54
CA GLU A 108 17.16 -13.76 -6.09
C GLU A 108 17.07 -14.98 -7.03
N ALA A 109 15.88 -15.28 -7.54
CA ALA A 109 15.65 -16.36 -8.49
C ALA A 109 16.08 -16.00 -9.93
N ASN A 110 16.37 -14.72 -10.22
CA ASN A 110 16.62 -14.20 -11.55
C ASN A 110 15.50 -14.54 -12.55
N ILE A 111 14.25 -14.35 -12.12
CA ILE A 111 13.04 -14.58 -12.93
C ILE A 111 12.32 -13.26 -13.14
N ASP A 112 11.68 -13.09 -14.31
CA ASP A 112 10.83 -11.93 -14.59
C ASP A 112 9.75 -11.75 -13.51
N PRO A 113 9.51 -10.55 -12.99
CA PRO A 113 8.57 -10.33 -11.89
C PRO A 113 7.11 -10.68 -12.22
N PHE A 114 6.68 -10.60 -13.46
CA PHE A 114 5.35 -11.08 -13.88
C PHE A 114 5.32 -12.61 -13.90
N GLU A 115 6.29 -13.22 -14.55
CA GLU A 115 6.40 -14.67 -14.64
C GLU A 115 6.48 -15.32 -13.26
N PHE A 116 7.30 -14.76 -12.36
CA PHE A 116 7.44 -15.29 -11.00
C PHE A 116 6.10 -15.29 -10.26
N ARG A 117 5.34 -14.18 -10.33
CA ARG A 117 4.03 -14.08 -9.68
C ARG A 117 3.01 -15.04 -10.29
N ILE A 118 2.94 -15.10 -11.63
CA ILE A 118 2.02 -15.98 -12.36
C ILE A 118 2.28 -17.45 -12.02
N ASN A 119 3.53 -17.86 -11.91
CA ASN A 119 3.91 -19.24 -11.57
C ASN A 119 3.52 -19.66 -10.14
N HIS A 120 3.20 -18.69 -9.26
CA HIS A 120 2.77 -18.93 -7.89
C HIS A 120 1.29 -18.63 -7.66
N LEU A 121 0.48 -18.56 -8.71
CA LEU A 121 -0.95 -18.26 -8.63
C LEU A 121 -1.79 -19.40 -9.23
N ASP A 122 -2.88 -19.76 -8.52
CA ASP A 122 -3.92 -20.65 -9.02
C ASP A 122 -5.20 -19.87 -9.46
N ASP A 123 -5.27 -18.57 -9.19
CA ASP A 123 -6.41 -17.72 -9.51
C ASP A 123 -6.27 -17.13 -10.93
N ASN A 124 -7.03 -17.66 -11.89
CA ASN A 124 -7.00 -17.22 -13.28
C ASN A 124 -7.31 -15.72 -13.46
N ARG A 125 -8.15 -15.12 -12.60
CA ARG A 125 -8.44 -13.69 -12.68
C ARG A 125 -7.24 -12.85 -12.30
N ALA A 126 -6.45 -13.30 -11.32
CA ALA A 126 -5.20 -12.65 -10.94
C ALA A 126 -4.14 -12.78 -12.05
N ILE A 127 -4.07 -13.94 -12.70
CA ILE A 127 -3.18 -14.20 -13.85
C ILE A 127 -3.55 -13.29 -15.03
N ASP A 128 -4.84 -13.23 -15.40
CA ASP A 128 -5.33 -12.35 -16.48
C ASP A 128 -5.01 -10.87 -16.19
N LEU A 129 -5.19 -10.44 -14.92
CA LEU A 129 -4.91 -9.10 -14.50
C LEU A 129 -3.43 -8.72 -14.66
N LEU A 130 -2.52 -9.61 -14.25
CA LEU A 130 -1.08 -9.42 -14.41
C LEU A 130 -0.66 -9.40 -15.88
N ASN A 131 -1.26 -10.25 -16.72
CA ASN A 131 -1.01 -10.25 -18.16
C ASN A 131 -1.50 -8.95 -18.80
N ASP A 132 -2.68 -8.42 -18.41
CA ASP A 132 -3.17 -7.14 -18.90
C ASP A 132 -2.22 -5.98 -18.51
N LEU A 133 -1.77 -5.95 -17.26
CA LEU A 133 -0.78 -4.96 -16.82
C LEU A 133 0.53 -5.05 -17.61
N LYS A 134 1.03 -6.27 -17.84
CA LYS A 134 2.25 -6.51 -18.64
C LYS A 134 2.10 -5.94 -20.05
N ILE A 135 0.99 -6.25 -20.73
CA ILE A 135 0.70 -5.75 -22.08
C ILE A 135 0.65 -4.23 -22.11
N GLN A 136 0.07 -3.57 -21.09
CA GLN A 136 0.03 -2.11 -21.02
C GLN A 136 1.44 -1.53 -20.87
N MET A 137 2.23 -2.05 -19.96
CA MET A 137 3.59 -1.56 -19.69
C MET A 137 4.55 -1.77 -20.87
N GLU A 138 4.35 -2.84 -21.66
CA GLU A 138 5.17 -3.14 -22.85
C GLU A 138 4.90 -2.21 -24.04
N LYS A 139 3.75 -1.51 -24.07
CA LYS A 139 3.45 -0.52 -25.12
C LYS A 139 4.32 0.73 -25.00
N ASP A 140 4.77 1.03 -23.80
CA ASP A 140 5.56 2.22 -23.50
C ASP A 140 7.03 1.86 -23.35
N LYS A 141 7.91 2.57 -24.05
CA LYS A 141 9.35 2.40 -23.85
C LYS A 141 9.75 3.02 -22.51
N PRO A 142 10.65 2.37 -21.75
CA PRO A 142 11.20 2.98 -20.55
C PRO A 142 11.82 4.34 -20.84
N SER A 143 11.62 5.30 -19.93
CA SER A 143 12.30 6.58 -19.96
C SER A 143 13.81 6.39 -19.78
N GLU A 144 14.60 7.36 -20.21
CA GLU A 144 16.01 7.39 -19.88
C GLU A 144 16.19 7.42 -18.36
N ASN A 145 16.96 6.48 -17.81
CA ASN A 145 17.13 6.27 -16.38
C ASN A 145 15.82 5.94 -15.62
N GLY A 146 14.79 5.45 -16.33
CA GLY A 146 13.53 5.02 -15.73
C GLY A 146 13.63 3.60 -15.14
N PHE A 147 13.14 3.44 -13.90
CA PHE A 147 13.08 2.16 -13.21
C PHE A 147 11.62 1.76 -12.98
N ARG A 148 11.30 0.53 -13.35
CA ARG A 148 9.93 0.01 -13.27
C ARG A 148 9.76 -0.97 -12.12
N GLY A 149 8.63 -0.88 -11.42
CA GLY A 149 8.22 -1.83 -10.38
C GLY A 149 6.77 -2.21 -10.57
N ILE A 150 6.42 -3.43 -10.19
CA ILE A 150 5.06 -3.95 -10.26
C ILE A 150 4.62 -4.54 -8.93
N ALA A 151 3.32 -4.55 -8.70
CA ALA A 151 2.69 -5.26 -7.59
C ALA A 151 1.22 -5.52 -7.89
N PHE A 152 0.62 -6.49 -7.19
CA PHE A 152 -0.81 -6.72 -7.31
C PHE A 152 -1.42 -7.19 -5.99
N SER A 153 -2.74 -7.10 -5.89
CA SER A 153 -3.49 -7.79 -4.83
C SER A 153 -4.94 -8.01 -5.21
N ARG A 154 -5.57 -8.96 -4.52
CA ARG A 154 -7.02 -9.04 -4.42
C ARG A 154 -7.43 -8.46 -3.07
N TYR A 155 -8.10 -7.32 -3.07
CA TYR A 155 -8.46 -6.64 -1.82
C TYR A 155 -9.33 -7.53 -0.93
N LYS A 156 -8.93 -7.70 0.36
CA LYS A 156 -9.54 -8.64 1.32
C LYS A 156 -9.54 -10.11 0.87
N ASN A 157 -8.80 -10.49 -0.14
CA ASN A 157 -8.85 -11.80 -0.80
C ASN A 157 -10.27 -12.24 -1.26
N SER A 158 -11.20 -11.30 -1.34
CA SER A 158 -12.61 -11.57 -1.71
C SER A 158 -13.26 -10.45 -2.52
N ALA A 159 -12.64 -9.27 -2.60
CA ALA A 159 -13.13 -8.13 -3.36
C ALA A 159 -12.40 -8.00 -4.72
N SER A 160 -12.32 -6.78 -5.26
CA SER A 160 -11.70 -6.50 -6.54
C SER A 160 -10.20 -6.77 -6.56
N TYR A 161 -9.72 -7.12 -7.73
CA TYR A 161 -8.30 -7.28 -8.03
C TYR A 161 -7.75 -5.97 -8.60
N CYS A 162 -6.52 -5.64 -8.23
CA CYS A 162 -5.83 -4.49 -8.77
C CYS A 162 -4.33 -4.79 -8.89
N ALA A 163 -3.77 -4.52 -10.07
CA ALA A 163 -2.34 -4.56 -10.32
C ALA A 163 -1.86 -3.18 -10.72
N VAL A 164 -0.69 -2.80 -10.22
CA VAL A 164 -0.08 -1.49 -10.45
C VAL A 164 1.35 -1.68 -10.92
N GLY A 165 1.68 -1.03 -12.02
CA GLY A 165 3.03 -0.80 -12.47
C GLY A 165 3.37 0.67 -12.33
N VAL A 166 4.59 0.99 -11.93
CA VAL A 166 5.09 2.36 -11.93
C VAL A 166 6.43 2.45 -12.64
N GLU A 167 6.70 3.62 -13.19
CA GLU A 167 8.03 4.02 -13.60
C GLU A 167 8.42 5.27 -12.83
N LEU A 168 9.62 5.28 -12.29
CA LEU A 168 10.19 6.41 -11.58
C LEU A 168 11.66 6.64 -11.96
N THR A 169 12.13 7.84 -11.70
CA THR A 169 13.56 8.19 -11.75
C THR A 169 14.01 8.62 -10.36
N VAL A 170 15.30 8.47 -10.10
CA VAL A 170 15.94 8.94 -8.88
C VAL A 170 17.12 9.83 -9.27
N SER A 171 17.15 11.07 -8.77
CA SER A 171 18.23 12.00 -9.02
C SER A 171 19.49 11.65 -8.21
N ASP A 172 20.62 12.30 -8.54
CA ASP A 172 21.86 12.17 -7.77
C ASP A 172 21.70 12.60 -6.30
N ASN A 173 20.73 13.47 -6.03
CA ASN A 173 20.35 13.91 -4.69
C ASN A 173 19.33 12.99 -4.02
N VAL A 174 19.02 11.84 -4.62
CA VAL A 174 18.07 10.85 -4.12
C VAL A 174 16.61 11.37 -4.07
N GLU A 175 16.27 12.33 -4.91
CA GLU A 175 14.89 12.76 -5.10
C GLU A 175 14.16 11.79 -6.04
N VAL A 176 12.99 11.35 -5.63
CA VAL A 176 12.17 10.38 -6.37
C VAL A 176 11.11 11.12 -7.18
N GLU A 177 11.06 10.85 -8.47
CA GLU A 177 10.04 11.39 -9.37
C GLU A 177 9.27 10.25 -10.05
N LEU A 178 7.95 10.21 -9.86
CA LEU A 178 7.07 9.30 -10.58
C LEU A 178 6.86 9.82 -12.00
N LYS A 179 7.18 9.01 -13.01
CA LYS A 179 7.02 9.37 -14.43
C LYS A 179 5.71 8.85 -15.00
N GLN A 180 5.38 7.60 -14.70
CA GLN A 180 4.20 6.94 -15.26
C GLN A 180 3.69 5.86 -14.32
N ALA A 181 2.37 5.63 -14.37
CA ALA A 181 1.70 4.54 -13.70
C ALA A 181 0.75 3.82 -14.66
N TRP A 182 0.70 2.50 -14.56
CA TRP A 182 -0.25 1.64 -15.23
C TRP A 182 -1.06 0.90 -14.20
N ILE A 183 -2.38 0.88 -14.35
CA ILE A 183 -3.28 0.25 -13.41
C ILE A 183 -4.22 -0.68 -14.17
N SER A 184 -4.18 -1.97 -13.83
CA SER A 184 -5.18 -2.94 -14.28
C SER A 184 -6.12 -3.25 -13.12
N VAL A 185 -7.42 -3.23 -13.37
CA VAL A 185 -8.45 -3.51 -12.35
C VAL A 185 -9.51 -4.46 -12.86
N ASP A 186 -9.85 -5.46 -12.04
CA ASP A 186 -10.95 -6.39 -12.27
C ASP A 186 -11.94 -6.30 -11.09
N ALA A 187 -13.08 -5.67 -11.34
CA ALA A 187 -14.17 -5.47 -10.39
C ALA A 187 -15.40 -6.38 -10.66
N GLY A 188 -15.23 -7.45 -11.45
CA GLY A 188 -16.34 -8.25 -11.94
C GLY A 188 -17.01 -7.58 -13.14
N GLU A 189 -18.33 -7.65 -13.23
CA GLU A 189 -19.07 -6.93 -14.26
C GLU A 189 -19.00 -5.42 -14.05
N VAL A 190 -18.75 -4.67 -15.13
CA VAL A 190 -18.58 -3.23 -15.09
C VAL A 190 -19.91 -2.52 -15.30
N ALA A 191 -20.47 -1.95 -14.24
CA ALA A 191 -21.68 -1.15 -14.32
C ALA A 191 -21.40 0.30 -14.72
N PHE A 192 -20.27 0.87 -14.26
CA PHE A 192 -19.89 2.26 -14.52
C PHE A 192 -18.36 2.39 -14.58
N LYS A 193 -17.81 2.39 -15.78
CA LYS A 193 -16.36 2.33 -16.03
C LYS A 193 -15.65 3.57 -15.49
N GLU A 194 -16.14 4.75 -15.76
CA GLU A 194 -15.54 6.03 -15.35
C GLU A 194 -15.48 6.16 -13.82
N GLY A 195 -16.47 5.59 -13.12
CA GLY A 195 -16.46 5.54 -11.66
C GLY A 195 -15.38 4.61 -11.12
N ILE A 196 -15.08 3.50 -11.79
CA ILE A 196 -13.98 2.60 -11.45
C ILE A 196 -12.65 3.32 -11.68
N GLU A 197 -12.45 3.93 -12.85
CA GLU A 197 -11.25 4.68 -13.21
C GLU A 197 -10.98 5.79 -12.17
N ALA A 198 -11.97 6.63 -11.87
CA ALA A 198 -11.84 7.68 -10.85
C ALA A 198 -11.45 7.16 -9.46
N GLN A 199 -11.98 5.99 -9.06
CA GLN A 199 -11.62 5.39 -7.76
C GLN A 199 -10.18 4.85 -7.72
N VAL A 200 -9.70 4.24 -8.79
CA VAL A 200 -8.33 3.70 -8.82
C VAL A 200 -7.30 4.80 -9.05
N GLU A 201 -7.57 5.79 -9.90
CA GLU A 201 -6.69 6.94 -10.10
C GLU A 201 -6.54 7.76 -8.82
N GLY A 202 -7.66 8.18 -8.21
CA GLY A 202 -7.62 8.91 -6.94
C GLY A 202 -7.02 8.11 -5.80
N GLY A 203 -7.25 6.79 -5.77
CA GLY A 203 -6.63 5.90 -4.79
C GLY A 203 -5.13 5.70 -5.01
N PHE A 204 -4.68 5.66 -6.26
CA PHE A 204 -3.25 5.63 -6.62
C PHE A 204 -2.55 6.91 -6.16
N ILE A 205 -3.09 8.09 -6.53
CA ILE A 205 -2.52 9.39 -6.15
C ILE A 205 -2.39 9.49 -4.63
N GLN A 206 -3.44 9.12 -3.89
CA GLN A 206 -3.43 9.11 -2.43
C GLN A 206 -2.35 8.17 -1.87
N ALA A 207 -2.24 6.94 -2.38
CA ALA A 207 -1.28 5.97 -1.91
C ALA A 207 0.17 6.32 -2.31
N ALA A 208 0.37 6.95 -3.47
CA ALA A 208 1.66 7.52 -3.87
C ALA A 208 2.09 8.65 -2.92
N SER A 209 1.14 9.52 -2.55
CA SER A 209 1.37 10.57 -1.55
C SER A 209 1.83 9.99 -0.21
N TRP A 210 1.12 8.98 0.32
CA TRP A 210 1.53 8.29 1.55
C TRP A 210 2.91 7.65 1.46
N SER A 211 3.22 7.09 0.28
CA SER A 211 4.46 6.37 0.07
C SER A 211 5.67 7.27 -0.04
N LEU A 212 5.51 8.51 -0.55
CA LEU A 212 6.61 9.39 -0.89
C LEU A 212 6.77 10.59 0.06
N TYR A 213 5.67 11.11 0.62
CA TYR A 213 5.68 12.41 1.27
C TYR A 213 5.13 12.43 2.69
N GLU A 214 4.03 11.68 2.96
CA GLU A 214 3.22 11.94 4.15
C GLU A 214 3.79 11.33 5.43
N GLN A 215 4.10 12.18 6.40
CA GLN A 215 4.57 11.79 7.71
C GLN A 215 4.10 12.78 8.77
N VAL A 216 3.52 12.28 9.86
CA VAL A 216 3.26 13.08 11.05
C VAL A 216 4.51 13.10 11.92
N ASN A 217 5.11 14.28 12.06
CA ASN A 217 6.23 14.52 12.97
C ASN A 217 5.70 14.94 14.33
N PHE A 218 6.24 14.38 15.40
CA PHE A 218 5.84 14.68 16.77
C PHE A 218 6.99 14.42 17.75
N ASP A 219 6.94 15.05 18.89
CA ASP A 219 7.79 14.79 20.04
C ASP A 219 6.98 14.35 21.26
N ASN A 220 7.58 14.35 22.44
CA ASN A 220 6.91 13.95 23.67
C ASN A 220 5.80 14.94 24.14
N ASN A 221 5.77 16.15 23.61
CA ASN A 221 4.92 17.26 24.06
C ASN A 221 3.83 17.59 23.05
N GLU A 222 4.14 17.59 21.75
CA GLU A 222 3.24 18.08 20.71
C GLU A 222 3.44 17.41 19.35
N ILE A 223 2.45 17.62 18.45
CA ILE A 223 2.57 17.32 17.03
C ILE A 223 3.29 18.48 16.35
N LEU A 224 4.37 18.19 15.63
CA LEU A 224 5.20 19.18 14.94
C LEU A 224 4.66 19.49 13.53
N SER A 225 3.99 18.54 12.88
CA SER A 225 3.30 18.74 11.60
C SER A 225 1.99 19.49 11.82
N LYS A 226 2.05 20.84 11.86
CA LYS A 226 0.91 21.71 12.22
C LYS A 226 0.17 22.29 11.03
N ASP A 227 0.79 22.31 9.87
CA ASP A 227 0.31 22.88 8.62
C ASP A 227 0.77 22.06 7.40
N TRP A 228 0.47 22.53 6.20
CA TRP A 228 0.85 21.85 4.96
C TRP A 228 2.35 21.95 4.65
N ASP A 229 3.08 22.87 5.23
CA ASP A 229 4.54 22.92 5.13
C ASP A 229 5.19 21.81 5.96
N GLY A 230 4.61 21.50 7.12
CA GLY A 230 5.04 20.44 8.03
C GLY A 230 4.46 19.06 7.72
N TYR A 231 3.39 18.98 6.90
CA TYR A 231 2.75 17.74 6.46
C TYR A 231 2.57 17.77 4.94
N LYS A 232 3.59 17.36 4.22
CA LYS A 232 3.61 17.39 2.76
C LYS A 232 2.72 16.31 2.16
N ILE A 233 2.02 16.67 1.08
CA ILE A 233 1.25 15.76 0.21
C ILE A 233 1.78 15.87 -1.21
N ILE A 234 1.39 14.92 -2.07
CA ILE A 234 1.70 15.02 -3.51
C ILE A 234 0.99 16.24 -4.12
N GLU A 235 1.72 17.02 -4.88
CA GLU A 235 1.20 18.19 -5.60
C GLU A 235 0.83 17.82 -7.04
N PHE A 236 0.04 18.65 -7.70
CA PHE A 236 -0.43 18.39 -9.07
C PHE A 236 0.72 18.19 -10.07
N ASP A 237 1.79 18.94 -9.93
CA ASP A 237 2.95 18.87 -10.83
C ASP A 237 3.76 17.57 -10.65
N ASN A 238 3.55 16.87 -9.54
CA ASN A 238 4.23 15.62 -9.21
C ASN A 238 3.37 14.36 -9.50
N ILE A 239 2.14 14.56 -10.01
CA ILE A 239 1.28 13.44 -10.39
C ILE A 239 1.78 12.87 -11.72
N PRO A 240 2.09 11.56 -11.80
CA PRO A 240 2.54 10.94 -13.04
C PRO A 240 1.41 10.83 -14.08
N LEU A 241 1.77 10.52 -15.31
CA LEU A 241 0.78 10.03 -16.28
C LEU A 241 0.20 8.70 -15.79
N ILE A 242 -1.13 8.61 -15.66
CA ILE A 242 -1.82 7.39 -15.20
C ILE A 242 -2.60 6.78 -16.36
N ASN A 243 -2.34 5.51 -16.65
CA ASN A 243 -3.07 4.70 -17.62
C ASN A 243 -3.85 3.61 -16.89
N THR A 244 -5.18 3.64 -16.99
CA THR A 244 -6.06 2.66 -16.33
C THR A 244 -6.71 1.74 -17.35
N SER A 245 -6.64 0.42 -17.11
CA SER A 245 -7.37 -0.62 -17.83
C SER A 245 -8.39 -1.27 -16.91
N VAL A 246 -9.65 -1.34 -17.35
CA VAL A 246 -10.73 -1.96 -16.62
C VAL A 246 -11.15 -3.24 -17.32
N ILE A 247 -10.92 -4.39 -16.67
CA ILE A 247 -11.32 -5.69 -17.19
C ILE A 247 -12.80 -5.91 -16.86
N ASN A 248 -13.64 -6.03 -17.91
CA ASN A 248 -15.05 -6.30 -17.73
C ASN A 248 -15.33 -7.81 -17.73
N ARG A 249 -15.87 -8.33 -16.63
CA ARG A 249 -16.27 -9.73 -16.45
C ARG A 249 -17.78 -9.88 -16.51
N MET A 250 -18.35 -9.86 -17.70
CA MET A 250 -19.80 -10.03 -17.89
C MET A 250 -20.35 -11.23 -17.12
N GLY A 251 -21.42 -11.03 -16.36
CA GLY A 251 -22.07 -12.05 -15.55
C GLY A 251 -21.39 -12.39 -14.22
N PHE A 252 -20.24 -11.76 -13.91
CA PHE A 252 -19.60 -11.91 -12.58
C PHE A 252 -20.17 -10.88 -11.59
N PRO A 253 -20.21 -11.21 -10.29
CA PRO A 253 -20.66 -10.28 -9.26
C PRO A 253 -19.85 -8.98 -9.26
N TYR A 254 -20.53 -7.85 -9.04
CA TYR A 254 -19.92 -6.55 -8.85
C TYR A 254 -19.03 -6.55 -7.58
N LEU A 255 -17.83 -6.04 -7.70
CA LEU A 255 -16.88 -5.92 -6.58
C LEU A 255 -16.51 -4.46 -6.35
N GLY A 256 -16.44 -4.06 -5.08
CA GLY A 256 -16.05 -2.70 -4.71
C GLY A 256 -14.58 -2.41 -5.01
N VAL A 257 -14.29 -1.26 -5.65
CA VAL A 257 -12.93 -0.85 -6.06
C VAL A 257 -12.32 0.24 -5.17
N GLY A 258 -13.11 0.80 -4.25
CA GLY A 258 -12.72 2.01 -3.49
C GLY A 258 -11.42 1.90 -2.69
N GLU A 259 -10.89 0.70 -2.46
CA GLU A 259 -9.71 0.48 -1.63
C GLU A 259 -8.67 -0.46 -2.28
N ALA A 260 -8.88 -0.90 -3.52
CA ALA A 260 -8.08 -1.98 -4.10
C ALA A 260 -6.66 -1.58 -4.50
N VAL A 261 -6.48 -0.34 -4.96
CA VAL A 261 -5.23 0.11 -5.61
C VAL A 261 -4.11 0.46 -4.62
N ALA A 262 -4.44 0.88 -3.40
CA ALA A 262 -3.45 1.51 -2.52
C ALA A 262 -2.31 0.57 -2.09
N GLY A 263 -2.61 -0.70 -1.75
CA GLY A 263 -1.59 -1.66 -1.38
C GLY A 263 -0.58 -1.92 -2.51
N PRO A 264 -1.04 -2.29 -3.72
CA PRO A 264 -0.16 -2.45 -4.87
C PRO A 264 0.63 -1.19 -5.23
N THR A 265 0.09 0.02 -5.03
CA THR A 265 0.80 1.28 -5.30
C THR A 265 2.05 1.41 -4.43
N GLY A 266 1.92 1.26 -3.10
CA GLY A 266 3.08 1.36 -2.20
C GLY A 266 4.17 0.33 -2.52
N ALA A 267 3.75 -0.90 -2.86
CA ALA A 267 4.65 -1.97 -3.24
C ALA A 267 5.36 -1.72 -4.58
N SER A 268 4.63 -1.30 -5.62
CA SER A 268 5.22 -1.03 -6.95
C SER A 268 6.26 0.08 -6.90
N ILE A 269 6.00 1.15 -6.13
CA ILE A 269 6.98 2.23 -5.89
C ILE A 269 8.22 1.67 -5.19
N SER A 270 8.07 0.89 -4.11
CA SER A 270 9.17 0.26 -3.41
C SER A 270 9.99 -0.67 -4.32
N ASN A 271 9.33 -1.42 -5.21
CA ASN A 271 9.97 -2.34 -6.15
C ASN A 271 10.77 -1.59 -7.23
N ALA A 272 10.24 -0.47 -7.73
CA ALA A 272 10.97 0.40 -8.65
C ALA A 272 12.20 1.05 -7.98
N LEU A 273 12.04 1.53 -6.73
CA LEU A 273 13.15 2.08 -5.94
C LEU A 273 14.26 1.06 -5.68
N LYS A 274 13.92 -0.19 -5.39
CA LYS A 274 14.91 -1.28 -5.23
C LYS A 274 15.77 -1.44 -6.49
N ARG A 275 15.17 -1.30 -7.68
CA ARG A 275 15.90 -1.37 -8.96
C ARG A 275 16.76 -0.14 -9.20
N ALA A 276 16.29 1.04 -8.80
CA ALA A 276 17.01 2.28 -8.94
C ALA A 276 18.23 2.37 -8.01
N LEU A 277 18.06 1.98 -6.74
CA LEU A 277 19.06 2.16 -5.69
C LEU A 277 19.92 0.91 -5.43
N GLY A 278 19.52 -0.25 -5.98
CA GLY A 278 20.19 -1.52 -5.68
C GLY A 278 19.89 -2.08 -4.29
N GLU A 279 19.21 -1.31 -3.42
CA GLU A 279 18.88 -1.68 -2.06
C GLU A 279 17.39 -1.43 -1.74
N ARG A 280 16.78 -2.29 -0.91
CA ARG A 280 15.40 -2.16 -0.46
C ARG A 280 15.28 -1.12 0.65
N ILE A 281 14.57 -0.03 0.39
CA ILE A 281 14.26 0.96 1.41
C ILE A 281 13.15 0.43 2.31
N LYS A 282 13.38 0.40 3.62
CA LYS A 282 12.54 -0.26 4.63
C LYS A 282 11.61 0.69 5.38
N SER A 283 11.79 2.00 5.22
CA SER A 283 11.01 3.03 5.91
C SER A 283 10.21 3.88 4.93
N MET A 284 8.93 4.06 5.20
CA MET A 284 8.08 5.03 4.52
C MET A 284 7.89 6.27 5.42
N PRO A 285 7.66 7.45 4.81
CA PRO A 285 7.66 7.70 3.38
C PRO A 285 9.05 7.53 2.76
N PHE A 286 9.11 7.22 1.45
CA PHE A 286 10.36 7.15 0.67
C PHE A 286 10.87 8.57 0.35
N SER A 287 10.96 9.40 1.39
CA SER A 287 11.49 10.75 1.30
C SER A 287 13.01 10.72 1.12
N GLN A 288 13.56 11.78 0.55
CA GLN A 288 15.01 11.97 0.41
C GLN A 288 15.73 11.71 1.74
N GLU A 289 15.20 12.25 2.84
CA GLU A 289 15.76 12.07 4.19
C GLU A 289 15.81 10.60 4.60
N ASN A 290 14.68 9.88 4.49
CA ASN A 290 14.60 8.48 4.89
C ASN A 290 15.46 7.56 4.02
N ILE A 291 15.52 7.82 2.70
CA ILE A 291 16.37 7.07 1.79
C ILE A 291 17.84 7.33 2.12
N THR A 292 18.26 8.60 2.23
CA THR A 292 19.64 8.97 2.56
C THR A 292 20.07 8.39 3.89
N LYS A 293 19.23 8.48 4.91
CA LYS A 293 19.52 7.91 6.24
C LYS A 293 19.76 6.40 6.19
N GLN A 294 19.01 5.67 5.35
CA GLN A 294 19.22 4.23 5.23
C GLN A 294 20.46 3.88 4.41
N LEU A 295 20.76 4.62 3.34
CA LEU A 295 21.89 4.34 2.46
C LEU A 295 23.25 4.72 3.10
N LEU A 296 23.27 5.71 3.98
CA LEU A 296 24.50 6.16 4.65
C LEU A 296 24.75 5.50 6.01
N GLY A 297 23.80 4.67 6.55
CA GLY A 297 23.93 3.94 7.81
C GLY A 297 23.49 4.73 8.98
#